data_87478ee9cb420b1bbd1fff18f50258b5
#
_entry.id   87478ee9cb420b1bbd1fff18f50258b5
#
_cell.length_a   1.000
_cell.length_b   1.000
_cell.length_c   1.000
_cell.angle_alpha   90.00
_cell.angle_beta   90.00
_cell.angle_gamma   90.00
#
_symmetry.space_group_name_H-M   'P 1'
#
loop_
_entity.id
_entity.type
_entity.pdbx_description
1 polymer ?
#
loop_
_entity_poly.entity_id
_entity_poly.type
_entity_poly.pdbx_seq_one_letter_code
_entity_poly.pdbx_strand_id
1 'polypeptide(L)'
;MHSARAAIISIVAMVIVLIASLVGENDCNASETVRAEDAVAGHAPARAVARYARPTTGPTQVEIAVVVLDVERIDDAMQGFSANVLILARWSDPRLAHNGTGDEWLSLDSVWRPRLQVANLRQASSTLPEIVEVTPDGTVTYRQRLLGEFSQKLDLSDFPLDRQTLAIQIVSMGNLKDEVVLAAHQGIPSGVVPDVSISDWEILGSRARTQAYQPMPGVEPRAGYVLEFDAKRYIGYYRAKIILPLLLIVAMSWLVFWIDPDLAAPQISIAVTSMLTLIAYRFMVGGMLPKISYLTRMDWFTSVSTILVFLTLVEATYTVMLTKHGRLERAQTIDRFSRWGVPLAFVLVFVWAFLI
;
A
#
# COMPACT_ATOMS: atom_id res chain seq x y z
N MET A 1 -45.22 -13.41 21.74
CA MET A 1 -43.91 -13.28 21.01
C MET A 1 -44.06 -13.24 19.48
N HIS A 2 -45.18 -13.59 18.86
CA HIS A 2 -45.35 -13.53 17.39
C HIS A 2 -45.70 -12.14 16.83
N SER A 3 -46.40 -11.27 17.62
CA SER A 3 -46.80 -9.94 17.15
C SER A 3 -45.65 -8.93 17.03
N ALA A 4 -44.62 -9.04 17.89
CA ALA A 4 -43.47 -8.13 17.86
C ALA A 4 -42.54 -8.39 16.66
N ARG A 5 -42.44 -9.64 16.19
CA ARG A 5 -41.62 -9.97 14.98
C ARG A 5 -42.29 -9.49 13.70
N ALA A 6 -43.60 -9.53 13.62
CA ALA A 6 -44.35 -9.01 12.47
C ALA A 6 -44.23 -7.49 12.35
N ALA A 7 -44.23 -6.75 13.48
CA ALA A 7 -44.06 -5.30 13.48
C ALA A 7 -42.64 -4.87 13.03
N ILE A 8 -41.62 -5.58 13.44
CA ILE A 8 -40.21 -5.29 13.04
C ILE A 8 -40.00 -5.55 11.55
N ILE A 9 -40.53 -6.62 11.00
CA ILE A 9 -40.45 -6.94 9.56
C ILE A 9 -41.18 -5.88 8.72
N SER A 10 -42.34 -5.39 9.20
CA SER A 10 -43.11 -4.33 8.51
C SER A 10 -42.34 -2.99 8.48
N ILE A 11 -41.66 -2.63 9.58
CA ILE A 11 -40.86 -1.39 9.66
C ILE A 11 -39.64 -1.48 8.75
N VAL A 12 -38.95 -2.60 8.70
CA VAL A 12 -37.80 -2.80 7.82
C VAL A 12 -38.21 -2.77 6.34
N ALA A 13 -39.35 -3.37 5.98
CA ALA A 13 -39.87 -3.31 4.62
C ALA A 13 -40.28 -1.89 4.20
N MET A 14 -40.86 -1.10 5.11
CA MET A 14 -41.23 0.30 4.84
C MET A 14 -40.02 1.21 4.67
N VAL A 15 -38.91 0.98 5.40
CA VAL A 15 -37.64 1.74 5.24
C VAL A 15 -36.97 1.40 3.91
N ILE A 16 -37.00 0.16 3.46
CA ILE A 16 -36.44 -0.25 2.16
C ILE A 16 -37.23 0.38 0.99
N VAL A 17 -38.53 0.48 1.08
CA VAL A 17 -39.35 1.12 0.06
C VAL A 17 -39.16 2.64 0.03
N LEU A 18 -38.89 3.28 1.18
CA LEU A 18 -38.62 4.72 1.26
C LEU A 18 -37.25 5.09 0.68
N ILE A 19 -36.26 4.18 0.79
CA ILE A 19 -34.94 4.38 0.18
C ILE A 19 -34.97 4.18 -1.34
N ALA A 20 -35.81 3.27 -1.82
CA ALA A 20 -35.98 3.02 -3.26
C ALA A 20 -36.70 4.17 -3.99
N SER A 21 -37.53 4.95 -3.30
CA SER A 21 -38.23 6.11 -3.89
C SER A 21 -37.45 7.42 -3.86
N LEU A 22 -36.24 7.45 -3.23
CA LEU A 22 -35.33 8.59 -3.22
C LEU A 22 -34.23 8.52 -4.29
N VAL A 23 -34.15 7.42 -5.03
CA VAL A 23 -33.31 7.29 -6.23
C VAL A 23 -34.18 7.58 -7.44
N GLY A 24 -34.50 8.87 -7.60
CA GLY A 24 -35.25 9.36 -8.76
C GLY A 24 -34.42 9.21 -10.03
N GLU A 25 -35.05 8.65 -11.02
CA GLU A 25 -34.62 8.59 -12.42
C GLU A 25 -34.16 9.96 -12.91
N ASN A 26 -32.91 10.05 -13.29
CA ASN A 26 -32.43 11.11 -14.17
C ASN A 26 -32.29 10.53 -15.59
N ASP A 27 -33.39 10.59 -16.31
CA ASP A 27 -33.41 10.50 -17.75
C ASP A 27 -32.62 11.69 -18.32
N CYS A 28 -31.40 11.46 -18.75
CA CYS A 28 -30.67 12.36 -19.67
C CYS A 28 -30.76 11.79 -21.08
N ASN A 29 -31.86 12.09 -21.73
CA ASN A 29 -32.02 11.94 -23.16
C ASN A 29 -31.47 13.22 -23.83
N ALA A 30 -30.27 13.16 -24.35
CA ALA A 30 -29.74 14.13 -25.30
C ALA A 30 -29.06 13.36 -26.43
N SER A 31 -29.86 12.95 -27.38
CA SER A 31 -29.42 12.54 -28.70
C SER A 31 -29.13 13.78 -29.52
N GLU A 32 -27.92 14.28 -29.49
CA GLU A 32 -27.41 15.12 -30.54
C GLU A 32 -26.66 14.26 -31.56
N THR A 33 -27.35 13.92 -32.63
CA THR A 33 -26.79 13.40 -33.86
C THR A 33 -25.94 14.51 -34.50
N VAL A 34 -24.65 14.49 -34.19
CA VAL A 34 -23.67 15.24 -35.00
C VAL A 34 -23.52 14.49 -36.32
N ARG A 35 -24.03 15.11 -37.38
CA ARG A 35 -23.77 14.73 -38.79
C ARG A 35 -22.26 14.74 -39.00
N ALA A 36 -21.71 13.58 -39.19
CA ALA A 36 -20.39 13.39 -39.79
C ALA A 36 -20.52 13.59 -41.32
N GLU A 37 -20.41 14.82 -41.76
CA GLU A 37 -20.16 15.14 -43.18
C GLU A 37 -19.00 16.15 -43.23
N ASP A 38 -18.04 15.83 -44.10
CA ASP A 38 -16.84 16.61 -44.43
C ASP A 38 -15.63 16.48 -43.48
N ALA A 39 -15.17 15.26 -43.23
CA ALA A 39 -13.74 15.06 -43.06
C ALA A 39 -13.10 15.06 -44.48
N VAL A 40 -12.82 16.27 -44.96
CA VAL A 40 -11.87 16.46 -46.07
C VAL A 40 -10.60 15.73 -45.68
N ALA A 41 -10.26 14.70 -46.45
CA ALA A 41 -8.96 14.02 -46.40
C ALA A 41 -7.88 15.05 -46.82
N GLY A 42 -7.60 15.97 -45.89
CA GLY A 42 -6.43 16.82 -45.97
C GLY A 42 -5.23 15.91 -45.83
N HIS A 43 -4.51 15.70 -46.92
CA HIS A 43 -3.18 15.09 -46.88
C HIS A 43 -2.36 15.90 -45.87
N ALA A 44 -2.12 15.36 -44.70
CA ALA A 44 -1.17 15.93 -43.80
C ALA A 44 0.13 16.13 -44.57
N PRO A 45 0.75 17.30 -44.54
CA PRO A 45 1.93 17.58 -45.35
C PRO A 45 2.98 16.52 -45.02
N ALA A 46 3.64 15.95 -46.03
CA ALA A 46 4.59 14.83 -45.89
C ALA A 46 5.62 15.04 -44.75
N ARG A 47 5.91 16.31 -44.42
CA ARG A 47 6.77 16.71 -43.31
C ARG A 47 6.16 16.44 -41.93
N ALA A 48 4.82 16.46 -41.78
CA ALA A 48 4.15 16.14 -40.50
C ALA A 48 4.13 14.61 -40.24
N VAL A 49 3.87 13.81 -41.29
CA VAL A 49 3.90 12.35 -41.19
C VAL A 49 5.30 11.84 -40.83
N ALA A 50 6.36 12.44 -41.42
CA ALA A 50 7.75 12.09 -41.09
C ALA A 50 8.13 12.36 -39.62
N ARG A 51 7.50 13.34 -38.97
CA ARG A 51 7.77 13.66 -37.55
C ARG A 51 7.19 12.63 -36.56
N TYR A 52 6.11 11.94 -36.90
CA TYR A 52 5.50 10.90 -36.09
C TYR A 52 6.13 9.49 -36.28
N ALA A 53 6.86 9.31 -37.40
CA ALA A 53 7.62 8.09 -37.61
C ALA A 53 8.87 8.06 -36.68
N ARG A 54 9.33 6.86 -36.34
CA ARG A 54 10.57 6.69 -35.58
C ARG A 54 11.74 7.43 -36.25
N PRO A 55 12.65 8.03 -35.46
CA PRO A 55 13.77 8.80 -36.01
C PRO A 55 14.82 7.93 -36.72
N THR A 56 14.90 6.65 -36.38
CA THR A 56 15.88 5.70 -36.89
C THR A 56 15.19 4.45 -37.47
N THR A 57 15.82 3.81 -38.45
CA THR A 57 15.37 2.51 -39.00
C THR A 57 15.69 1.34 -38.06
N GLY A 58 16.72 1.48 -37.20
CA GLY A 58 17.08 0.56 -36.12
C GLY A 58 16.39 0.86 -34.80
N PRO A 59 16.78 0.18 -33.70
CA PRO A 59 16.30 0.47 -32.35
C PRO A 59 16.62 1.91 -31.96
N THR A 60 15.62 2.67 -31.51
CA THR A 60 15.83 3.99 -30.95
C THR A 60 16.20 3.86 -29.47
N GLN A 61 17.39 4.28 -29.11
CA GLN A 61 17.82 4.33 -27.72
C GLN A 61 17.19 5.51 -27.00
N VAL A 62 16.55 5.26 -25.88
CA VAL A 62 15.94 6.27 -25.00
C VAL A 62 16.57 6.15 -23.62
N GLU A 63 17.30 7.16 -23.22
CA GLU A 63 17.87 7.26 -21.87
C GLU A 63 16.78 7.72 -20.89
N ILE A 64 16.66 7.01 -19.76
CA ILE A 64 15.64 7.27 -18.74
C ILE A 64 16.31 7.58 -17.41
N ALA A 65 15.87 8.65 -16.75
CA ALA A 65 16.10 8.87 -15.33
C ALA A 65 14.74 8.97 -14.63
N VAL A 66 14.61 8.26 -13.50
CA VAL A 66 13.43 8.33 -12.62
C VAL A 66 13.92 8.76 -11.24
N VAL A 67 13.51 9.96 -10.83
CA VAL A 67 13.92 10.54 -9.54
C VAL A 67 12.68 10.69 -8.68
N VAL A 68 12.61 9.97 -7.56
CA VAL A 68 11.59 10.16 -6.55
C VAL A 68 11.98 11.36 -5.69
N LEU A 69 11.24 12.45 -5.86
CA LEU A 69 11.48 13.71 -5.15
C LEU A 69 10.90 13.69 -3.74
N ASP A 70 9.85 12.90 -3.52
CA ASP A 70 9.24 12.69 -2.21
C ASP A 70 8.40 11.42 -2.20
N VAL A 71 8.30 10.79 -1.03
CA VAL A 71 7.37 9.71 -0.74
C VAL A 71 6.42 10.21 0.34
N GLU A 72 5.15 10.40 -0.01
CA GLU A 72 4.17 11.00 0.90
C GLU A 72 3.58 9.96 1.85
N ARG A 73 3.26 8.77 1.32
CA ARG A 73 2.57 7.72 2.07
C ARG A 73 2.80 6.34 1.44
N ILE A 74 2.96 5.33 2.30
CA ILE A 74 2.84 3.92 1.95
C ILE A 74 1.55 3.42 2.60
N ASP A 75 0.61 2.90 1.79
CA ASP A 75 -0.73 2.53 2.23
C ASP A 75 -0.91 1.01 2.21
N ASP A 76 -0.92 0.42 3.41
CA ASP A 76 -1.05 -1.01 3.61
C ASP A 76 -2.41 -1.55 3.15
N ALA A 77 -3.48 -0.78 3.36
CA ALA A 77 -4.84 -1.19 3.04
C ALA A 77 -5.12 -1.12 1.53
N MET A 78 -4.62 -0.07 0.90
CA MET A 78 -4.78 0.15 -0.55
C MET A 78 -3.73 -0.59 -1.38
N GLN A 79 -2.75 -1.24 -0.74
CA GLN A 79 -1.66 -1.97 -1.41
C GLN A 79 -0.97 -1.08 -2.44
N GLY A 80 -0.32 -0.01 -1.96
CA GLY A 80 0.33 0.96 -2.82
C GLY A 80 1.04 2.07 -2.05
N PHE A 81 1.57 3.03 -2.79
CA PHE A 81 2.23 4.20 -2.22
C PHE A 81 1.98 5.45 -3.06
N SER A 82 2.07 6.62 -2.43
CA SER A 82 1.98 7.93 -3.10
C SER A 82 3.34 8.58 -3.12
N ALA A 83 3.75 9.07 -4.28
CA ALA A 83 5.06 9.69 -4.45
C ALA A 83 5.03 10.82 -5.49
N ASN A 84 5.93 11.77 -5.31
CA ASN A 84 6.24 12.82 -6.26
C ASN A 84 7.47 12.39 -7.08
N VAL A 85 7.30 12.19 -8.37
CA VAL A 85 8.29 11.57 -9.25
C VAL A 85 8.61 12.46 -10.42
N LEU A 86 9.88 12.69 -10.66
CA LEU A 86 10.39 13.31 -11.88
C LEU A 86 10.87 12.21 -12.83
N ILE A 87 10.30 12.16 -14.02
CA ILE A 87 10.72 11.28 -15.11
C ILE A 87 11.37 12.13 -16.17
N LEU A 88 12.57 11.76 -16.56
CA LEU A 88 13.33 12.36 -17.64
C LEU A 88 13.58 11.31 -18.70
N ALA A 89 13.28 11.63 -19.95
CA ALA A 89 13.54 10.81 -21.11
C ALA A 89 14.33 11.60 -22.16
N ARG A 90 15.41 11.02 -22.67
CA ARG A 90 16.30 11.65 -23.65
C ARG A 90 16.53 10.69 -24.82
N TRP A 91 16.40 11.20 -26.04
CA TRP A 91 16.68 10.45 -27.28
C TRP A 91 17.21 11.37 -28.38
N SER A 92 17.79 10.81 -29.41
CA SER A 92 18.25 11.55 -30.57
C SER A 92 17.26 11.44 -31.73
N ASP A 93 16.90 12.58 -32.31
CA ASP A 93 16.14 12.70 -33.55
C ASP A 93 16.86 13.66 -34.51
N PRO A 94 17.72 13.16 -35.39
CA PRO A 94 18.49 13.99 -36.32
C PRO A 94 17.65 14.88 -37.22
N ARG A 95 16.36 14.57 -37.41
CA ARG A 95 15.43 15.36 -38.25
C ARG A 95 15.05 16.70 -37.59
N LEU A 96 15.27 16.82 -36.28
CA LEU A 96 15.02 18.01 -35.47
C LEU A 96 16.29 18.85 -35.27
N ALA A 97 17.45 18.39 -35.80
CA ALA A 97 18.66 19.18 -35.74
C ALA A 97 18.47 20.54 -36.47
N HIS A 98 18.99 21.60 -35.85
CA HIS A 98 18.82 22.98 -36.34
C HIS A 98 20.11 23.79 -36.17
N ASN A 99 20.21 24.88 -36.92
CA ASN A 99 21.38 25.78 -36.88
C ASN A 99 21.27 26.94 -35.84
N GLY A 100 20.25 26.88 -34.97
CA GLY A 100 20.08 27.84 -33.91
C GLY A 100 21.20 27.77 -32.85
N THR A 101 21.47 28.85 -32.15
CA THR A 101 22.51 28.93 -31.12
C THR A 101 22.05 28.48 -29.74
N GLY A 102 20.78 28.12 -29.55
CA GLY A 102 20.19 27.66 -28.29
C GLY A 102 19.19 26.54 -28.48
N ASP A 103 18.68 26.02 -27.38
CA ASP A 103 17.70 24.94 -27.39
C ASP A 103 16.31 25.47 -27.82
N GLU A 104 15.59 24.66 -28.60
CA GLU A 104 14.21 24.96 -29.03
C GLU A 104 13.21 24.18 -28.18
N TRP A 105 12.09 24.84 -27.82
CA TRP A 105 10.99 24.22 -27.09
C TRP A 105 9.84 23.91 -28.02
N LEU A 106 9.50 22.64 -28.14
CA LEU A 106 8.44 22.15 -29.03
C LEU A 106 7.36 21.44 -28.19
N SER A 107 6.12 21.45 -28.73
CA SER A 107 5.07 20.62 -28.15
C SER A 107 5.42 19.14 -28.33
N LEU A 108 5.18 18.32 -27.29
CA LEU A 108 5.41 16.89 -27.32
C LEU A 108 4.64 16.20 -28.47
N ASP A 109 3.48 16.72 -28.84
CA ASP A 109 2.67 16.19 -29.94
C ASP A 109 3.24 16.52 -31.32
N SER A 110 4.16 17.48 -31.44
CA SER A 110 4.78 17.85 -32.72
C SER A 110 5.99 16.98 -33.10
N VAL A 111 6.46 16.11 -32.21
CA VAL A 111 7.64 15.28 -32.39
C VAL A 111 7.30 13.81 -32.21
N TRP A 112 8.17 12.92 -32.73
CA TRP A 112 8.09 11.52 -32.34
C TRP A 112 8.38 11.35 -30.85
N ARG A 113 7.65 10.46 -30.19
CA ARG A 113 7.82 10.14 -28.77
C ARG A 113 7.77 8.63 -28.49
N PRO A 114 8.54 8.11 -27.55
CA PRO A 114 8.58 6.68 -27.22
C PRO A 114 7.32 6.18 -26.48
N ARG A 115 6.29 7.00 -26.29
CA ARG A 115 5.02 6.68 -25.61
C ARG A 115 5.23 6.00 -24.26
N LEU A 116 6.02 6.63 -23.42
CA LEU A 116 6.32 6.14 -22.07
C LEU A 116 5.07 6.22 -21.19
N GLN A 117 4.86 5.16 -20.44
CA GLN A 117 3.80 5.07 -19.43
C GLN A 117 4.36 4.45 -18.16
N VAL A 118 3.78 4.81 -17.03
CA VAL A 118 4.07 4.18 -15.75
C VAL A 118 3.08 3.02 -15.56
N ALA A 119 3.56 1.78 -15.66
CA ALA A 119 2.71 0.59 -15.74
C ALA A 119 1.90 0.32 -14.46
N ASN A 120 2.43 0.68 -13.31
CA ASN A 120 1.78 0.48 -12.01
C ASN A 120 1.13 1.75 -11.43
N LEU A 121 0.90 2.78 -12.27
CA LEU A 121 0.23 4.01 -11.89
C LEU A 121 -1.29 3.80 -11.84
N ARG A 122 -1.93 4.19 -10.73
CA ARG A 122 -3.39 4.21 -10.58
C ARG A 122 -3.97 5.56 -10.96
N GLN A 123 -3.41 6.59 -10.37
CA GLN A 123 -3.85 7.97 -10.58
C GLN A 123 -2.63 8.89 -10.51
N ALA A 124 -2.62 9.94 -11.31
CA ALA A 124 -1.61 10.99 -11.22
C ALA A 124 -2.15 12.33 -11.66
N SER A 125 -1.54 13.38 -11.13
CA SER A 125 -1.57 14.73 -11.68
C SER A 125 -0.20 15.08 -12.24
N SER A 126 -0.19 15.58 -13.48
CA SER A 126 1.02 16.13 -14.11
C SER A 126 1.18 17.61 -13.69
N THR A 127 2.40 18.00 -13.34
CA THR A 127 2.69 19.36 -12.91
C THR A 127 3.54 20.15 -13.91
N LEU A 128 4.09 19.48 -14.93
CA LEU A 128 4.86 20.12 -15.99
C LEU A 128 4.09 20.10 -17.32
N PRO A 129 4.28 21.12 -18.18
CA PRO A 129 3.68 21.16 -19.50
C PRO A 129 4.24 20.05 -20.40
N GLU A 130 3.44 19.60 -21.38
CA GLU A 130 3.84 18.59 -22.37
C GLU A 130 4.70 19.21 -23.49
N ILE A 131 5.90 19.62 -23.13
CA ILE A 131 6.89 20.18 -24.05
C ILE A 131 8.18 19.40 -24.00
N VAL A 132 8.94 19.46 -25.09
CA VAL A 132 10.27 18.89 -25.21
C VAL A 132 11.27 19.99 -25.51
N GLU A 133 12.48 19.83 -25.00
CA GLU A 133 13.64 20.64 -25.30
C GLU A 133 14.47 19.92 -26.36
N VAL A 134 14.80 20.61 -27.44
CA VAL A 134 15.56 20.10 -28.58
C VAL A 134 16.84 20.91 -28.71
N THR A 135 17.96 20.23 -28.53
CA THR A 135 19.29 20.85 -28.72
C THR A 135 19.66 20.96 -30.19
N PRO A 136 20.61 21.82 -30.60
CA PRO A 136 21.00 22.00 -32.01
C PRO A 136 21.42 20.73 -32.75
N ASP A 137 21.95 19.71 -32.03
CA ASP A 137 22.31 18.41 -32.57
C ASP A 137 21.12 17.46 -32.79
N GLY A 138 19.91 17.88 -32.44
CA GLY A 138 18.69 17.06 -32.54
C GLY A 138 18.49 16.12 -31.36
N THR A 139 19.16 16.33 -30.23
CA THR A 139 18.86 15.61 -28.99
C THR A 139 17.58 16.16 -28.37
N VAL A 140 16.62 15.30 -28.11
CA VAL A 140 15.31 15.63 -27.54
C VAL A 140 15.27 15.22 -26.08
N THR A 141 14.90 16.14 -25.21
CA THR A 141 14.75 15.91 -23.77
C THR A 141 13.30 16.20 -23.34
N TYR A 142 12.66 15.19 -22.80
CA TYR A 142 11.31 15.29 -22.21
C TYR A 142 11.40 15.17 -20.69
N ARG A 143 10.70 16.06 -19.98
CA ARG A 143 10.62 16.06 -18.53
C ARG A 143 9.17 16.03 -18.09
N GLN A 144 8.82 15.09 -17.22
CA GLN A 144 7.49 14.95 -16.63
C GLN A 144 7.60 14.84 -15.13
N ARG A 145 6.86 15.66 -14.41
CA ARG A 145 6.73 15.54 -12.96
C ARG A 145 5.31 15.07 -12.62
N LEU A 146 5.24 13.96 -11.91
CA LEU A 146 3.99 13.31 -11.54
C LEU A 146 3.86 13.29 -10.02
N LEU A 147 2.73 13.74 -9.52
CA LEU A 147 2.24 13.39 -8.20
C LEU A 147 1.28 12.24 -8.39
N GLY A 148 1.67 11.02 -7.98
CA GLY A 148 0.97 9.81 -8.35
C GLY A 148 0.78 8.80 -7.24
N GLU A 149 -0.27 7.99 -7.39
CA GLU A 149 -0.52 6.78 -6.58
C GLU A 149 -0.11 5.55 -7.39
N PHE A 150 0.78 4.74 -6.81
CA PHE A 150 1.36 3.56 -7.44
C PHE A 150 0.84 2.30 -6.77
N SER A 151 0.42 1.33 -7.61
CA SER A 151 0.00 0.01 -7.14
C SER A 151 1.22 -0.84 -6.83
N GLN A 152 1.26 -1.41 -5.62
CA GLN A 152 2.32 -2.29 -5.18
C GLN A 152 1.77 -3.32 -4.21
N LYS A 153 1.92 -4.60 -4.52
CA LYS A 153 1.61 -5.66 -3.54
C LYS A 153 2.65 -5.62 -2.43
N LEU A 154 2.21 -5.34 -1.20
CA LEU A 154 3.04 -5.31 -0.01
C LEU A 154 2.98 -6.67 0.70
N ASP A 155 4.12 -7.17 1.17
CA ASP A 155 4.18 -8.33 2.05
C ASP A 155 4.19 -7.86 3.51
N LEU A 156 3.06 -8.03 4.17
CA LEU A 156 2.84 -7.61 5.56
C LEU A 156 2.93 -8.78 6.55
N SER A 157 3.49 -9.93 6.15
CA SER A 157 3.62 -11.11 7.01
C SER A 157 4.37 -10.77 8.30
N ASP A 158 5.43 -9.96 8.18
CA ASP A 158 6.28 -9.53 9.29
C ASP A 158 5.83 -8.24 9.96
N PHE A 159 4.64 -7.71 9.61
CA PHE A 159 4.12 -6.46 10.20
C PHE A 159 4.14 -6.50 11.74
N PRO A 160 4.65 -5.45 12.42
CA PRO A 160 5.13 -4.15 11.95
C PRO A 160 6.66 -4.08 11.78
N LEU A 161 7.35 -5.19 11.62
CA LEU A 161 8.80 -5.27 11.39
C LEU A 161 9.16 -5.38 9.91
N ASP A 162 8.18 -5.16 9.04
CA ASP A 162 8.26 -5.40 7.62
C ASP A 162 9.21 -4.43 6.90
N ARG A 163 9.77 -4.94 5.82
CA ARG A 163 10.53 -4.20 4.82
C ARG A 163 9.86 -4.39 3.47
N GLN A 164 9.72 -3.31 2.73
CA GLN A 164 9.05 -3.32 1.44
C GLN A 164 10.02 -2.87 0.35
N THR A 165 9.96 -3.51 -0.81
CA THR A 165 10.62 -3.02 -2.02
C THR A 165 9.56 -2.40 -2.91
N LEU A 166 9.58 -1.08 -3.03
CA LEU A 166 8.66 -0.31 -3.84
C LEU A 166 9.24 -0.10 -5.23
N ALA A 167 8.39 -0.13 -6.25
CA ALA A 167 8.83 -0.06 -7.64
C ALA A 167 8.02 0.96 -8.45
N ILE A 168 8.71 1.70 -9.32
CA ILE A 168 8.12 2.54 -10.36
C ILE A 168 8.54 1.94 -11.71
N GLN A 169 7.54 1.50 -12.50
CA GLN A 169 7.77 0.76 -13.74
C GLN A 169 7.45 1.62 -14.95
N ILE A 170 8.47 2.07 -15.67
CA ILE A 170 8.32 2.82 -16.93
C ILE A 170 8.33 1.82 -18.10
N VAL A 171 7.39 1.96 -19.01
CA VAL A 171 7.22 1.06 -20.17
C VAL A 171 6.97 1.88 -21.43
N SER A 172 7.57 1.49 -22.54
CA SER A 172 7.25 2.03 -23.88
C SER A 172 6.08 1.25 -24.49
N MET A 173 4.85 1.69 -24.24
CA MET A 173 3.64 0.94 -24.66
C MET A 173 3.38 0.95 -26.17
N GLY A 174 3.86 1.95 -26.88
CA GLY A 174 3.62 2.12 -28.33
C GLY A 174 4.61 1.42 -29.24
N ASN A 175 5.71 0.85 -28.68
CA ASN A 175 6.83 0.30 -29.46
C ASN A 175 7.20 -1.09 -28.95
N LEU A 176 7.69 -1.94 -29.86
CA LEU A 176 8.24 -3.24 -29.48
C LEU A 176 9.63 -3.07 -28.83
N LYS A 177 10.09 -4.09 -28.09
CA LYS A 177 11.42 -4.08 -27.46
C LYS A 177 12.58 -3.93 -28.48
N ASP A 178 12.35 -4.37 -29.71
CA ASP A 178 13.34 -4.30 -30.81
C ASP A 178 13.28 -2.95 -31.56
N GLU A 179 12.27 -2.13 -31.27
CA GLU A 179 12.08 -0.80 -31.84
C GLU A 179 12.59 0.31 -30.93
N VAL A 180 12.43 0.14 -29.62
CA VAL A 180 12.88 1.08 -28.59
C VAL A 180 13.64 0.32 -27.52
N VAL A 181 14.78 0.83 -27.12
CA VAL A 181 15.60 0.31 -26.04
C VAL A 181 15.69 1.38 -24.97
N LEU A 182 15.21 1.07 -23.76
CA LEU A 182 15.37 1.96 -22.61
C LEU A 182 16.70 1.70 -21.93
N ALA A 183 17.46 2.77 -21.66
CA ALA A 183 18.75 2.73 -20.97
C ALA A 183 18.77 3.71 -19.82
N ALA A 184 19.65 3.50 -18.85
CA ALA A 184 19.87 4.46 -17.78
C ALA A 184 20.46 5.75 -18.35
N HIS A 185 19.99 6.90 -17.89
CA HIS A 185 20.51 8.20 -18.27
C HIS A 185 21.95 8.38 -17.75
N GLN A 186 22.89 8.79 -18.61
CA GLN A 186 24.31 8.86 -18.27
C GLN A 186 24.65 9.98 -17.30
N GLY A 187 23.92 11.10 -17.32
CA GLY A 187 24.21 12.29 -16.51
C GLY A 187 23.39 12.42 -15.23
N ILE A 188 22.20 11.80 -15.16
CA ILE A 188 21.27 11.90 -14.01
C ILE A 188 20.96 10.50 -13.53
N PRO A 189 21.42 10.11 -12.33
CA PRO A 189 21.11 8.79 -11.79
C PRO A 189 19.64 8.71 -11.38
N SER A 190 19.03 7.57 -11.61
CA SER A 190 17.72 7.25 -11.04
C SER A 190 17.86 6.92 -9.56
N GLY A 191 16.89 7.37 -8.74
CA GLY A 191 16.94 7.12 -7.31
C GLY A 191 15.90 7.89 -6.53
N VAL A 192 16.05 7.86 -5.21
CA VAL A 192 15.22 8.61 -4.25
C VAL A 192 16.10 9.70 -3.64
N VAL A 193 15.58 10.91 -3.52
CA VAL A 193 16.31 12.00 -2.84
C VAL A 193 16.46 11.69 -1.34
N PRO A 194 17.53 12.16 -0.67
CA PRO A 194 17.78 11.83 0.73
C PRO A 194 16.70 12.31 1.70
N ASP A 195 16.11 13.49 1.46
CA ASP A 195 15.15 14.13 2.36
C ASP A 195 13.72 13.93 1.85
N VAL A 196 13.12 12.77 2.17
CA VAL A 196 11.71 12.47 1.91
C VAL A 196 10.85 12.80 3.13
N SER A 197 9.59 13.21 2.89
CA SER A 197 8.68 13.68 3.95
C SER A 197 8.05 12.54 4.78
N ILE A 198 8.16 11.30 4.35
CA ILE A 198 7.57 10.15 5.03
C ILE A 198 8.21 9.93 6.42
N SER A 199 7.38 9.96 7.48
CA SER A 199 7.85 9.93 8.86
C SER A 199 7.84 8.56 9.52
N ASP A 200 7.09 7.62 8.98
CA ASP A 200 6.88 6.27 9.53
C ASP A 200 7.70 5.18 8.84
N TRP A 201 8.49 5.57 7.82
CA TRP A 201 9.40 4.69 7.08
C TRP A 201 10.79 5.29 6.90
N GLU A 202 11.79 4.42 6.83
CA GLU A 202 13.18 4.73 6.50
C GLU A 202 13.47 4.21 5.09
N ILE A 203 13.92 5.07 4.18
CA ILE A 203 14.36 4.65 2.84
C ILE A 203 15.82 4.19 2.95
N LEU A 204 16.08 2.93 2.63
CA LEU A 204 17.40 2.31 2.81
C LEU A 204 18.30 2.46 1.59
N GLY A 205 17.72 2.52 0.41
CA GLY A 205 18.47 2.64 -0.84
C GLY A 205 17.59 2.43 -2.06
N SER A 206 18.16 2.67 -3.23
CA SER A 206 17.46 2.51 -4.51
C SER A 206 18.36 1.87 -5.56
N ARG A 207 17.75 1.18 -6.51
CA ARG A 207 18.40 0.59 -7.69
C ARG A 207 17.51 0.71 -8.91
N ALA A 208 18.11 0.99 -10.05
CA ALA A 208 17.39 1.07 -11.30
C ALA A 208 17.98 0.06 -12.30
N ARG A 209 17.09 -0.52 -13.12
CA ARG A 209 17.49 -1.49 -14.14
C ARG A 209 16.55 -1.47 -15.34
N THR A 210 17.07 -1.85 -16.48
CA THR A 210 16.26 -2.17 -17.66
C THR A 210 15.65 -3.57 -17.50
N GLN A 211 14.38 -3.70 -17.81
CA GLN A 211 13.66 -4.97 -17.73
C GLN A 211 12.60 -5.03 -18.83
N ALA A 212 12.55 -6.15 -19.57
CA ALA A 212 11.44 -6.37 -20.48
C ALA A 212 10.12 -6.46 -19.71
N TYR A 213 9.13 -5.69 -20.13
CA TYR A 213 7.80 -5.71 -19.54
C TYR A 213 6.87 -6.59 -20.35
N GLN A 214 6.23 -7.55 -19.71
CA GLN A 214 5.25 -8.45 -20.28
C GLN A 214 3.84 -7.96 -19.94
N PRO A 215 3.10 -7.30 -20.85
CA PRO A 215 1.77 -6.76 -20.53
C PRO A 215 0.75 -7.85 -20.20
N MET A 216 0.74 -8.93 -20.99
CA MET A 216 -0.13 -10.09 -20.83
C MET A 216 0.55 -11.34 -21.39
N PRO A 217 0.17 -12.55 -20.95
CA PRO A 217 0.62 -13.79 -21.56
C PRO A 217 0.30 -13.81 -23.05
N GLY A 218 1.30 -14.15 -23.89
CA GLY A 218 1.16 -14.24 -25.36
C GLY A 218 1.30 -12.91 -26.12
N VAL A 219 1.44 -11.77 -25.44
CA VAL A 219 1.78 -10.48 -26.06
C VAL A 219 3.29 -10.29 -26.04
N GLU A 220 3.84 -9.73 -27.11
CA GLU A 220 5.28 -9.46 -27.19
C GLU A 220 5.75 -8.52 -26.06
N PRO A 221 6.93 -8.80 -25.46
CA PRO A 221 7.49 -7.96 -24.41
C PRO A 221 7.78 -6.55 -24.92
N ARG A 222 7.58 -5.56 -24.06
CA ARG A 222 7.88 -4.15 -24.32
C ARG A 222 9.19 -3.75 -23.63
N ALA A 223 9.81 -2.69 -24.12
CA ALA A 223 10.94 -2.10 -23.42
C ALA A 223 10.47 -1.50 -22.09
N GLY A 224 11.11 -1.88 -20.99
CA GLY A 224 10.79 -1.43 -19.65
C GLY A 224 12.03 -0.95 -18.89
N TYR A 225 11.81 -0.06 -17.94
CA TYR A 225 12.79 0.45 -17.00
C TYR A 225 12.15 0.54 -15.63
N VAL A 226 12.82 0.01 -14.62
CA VAL A 226 12.28 -0.09 -13.25
C VAL A 226 13.23 0.61 -12.29
N LEU A 227 12.69 1.53 -11.51
CA LEU A 227 13.32 2.03 -10.30
C LEU A 227 12.70 1.28 -9.11
N GLU A 228 13.53 0.59 -8.35
CA GLU A 228 13.17 -0.06 -7.08
C GLU A 228 13.86 0.67 -5.94
N PHE A 229 13.15 0.83 -4.82
CA PHE A 229 13.72 1.36 -3.59
C PHE A 229 13.18 0.62 -2.37
N ASP A 230 14.06 0.41 -1.40
CA ASP A 230 13.76 -0.38 -0.22
C ASP A 230 13.36 0.55 0.93
N ALA A 231 12.22 0.27 1.55
CA ALA A 231 11.66 0.99 2.68
C ALA A 231 11.52 0.06 3.90
N LYS A 232 11.88 0.54 5.08
CA LYS A 232 11.77 -0.16 6.37
C LYS A 232 10.86 0.64 7.30
N ARG A 233 9.89 -0.04 7.91
CA ARG A 233 8.94 0.59 8.82
C ARG A 233 9.57 0.93 10.16
N TYR A 234 9.27 2.13 10.71
CA TYR A 234 9.62 2.50 12.08
C TYR A 234 8.64 1.87 13.08
N ILE A 235 9.18 1.06 13.99
CA ILE A 235 8.37 0.33 14.97
C ILE A 235 7.95 1.20 16.18
N GLY A 236 8.51 2.39 16.36
CA GLY A 236 8.29 3.22 17.55
C GLY A 236 6.83 3.46 17.90
N TYR A 237 6.03 3.82 16.91
CA TYR A 237 4.59 4.01 17.06
C TYR A 237 3.89 2.74 17.57
N TYR A 238 4.16 1.60 16.96
CA TYR A 238 3.53 0.31 17.28
C TYR A 238 3.93 -0.17 18.68
N ARG A 239 5.20 0.02 19.07
CA ARG A 239 5.67 -0.30 20.42
C ARG A 239 4.94 0.51 21.49
N ALA A 240 4.82 1.82 21.31
CA ALA A 240 4.24 2.70 22.31
C ALA A 240 2.70 2.63 22.36
N LYS A 241 2.03 2.56 21.22
CA LYS A 241 0.57 2.68 21.15
C LYS A 241 -0.18 1.36 21.01
N ILE A 242 0.51 0.28 20.60
CA ILE A 242 -0.13 -1.03 20.42
C ILE A 242 0.48 -2.05 21.39
N ILE A 243 1.78 -2.28 21.35
CA ILE A 243 2.38 -3.35 22.17
C ILE A 243 2.31 -3.03 23.66
N LEU A 244 2.68 -1.82 24.06
CA LEU A 244 2.72 -1.45 25.48
C LEU A 244 1.35 -1.53 26.18
N PRO A 245 0.22 -1.00 25.65
CA PRO A 245 -1.08 -1.18 26.30
C PRO A 245 -1.49 -2.63 26.40
N LEU A 246 -1.21 -3.45 25.36
CA LEU A 246 -1.49 -4.89 25.39
C LEU A 246 -0.71 -5.59 26.51
N LEU A 247 0.59 -5.27 26.66
CA LEU A 247 1.42 -5.79 27.75
C LEU A 247 0.83 -5.46 29.13
N LEU A 248 0.36 -4.22 29.33
CA LEU A 248 -0.25 -3.80 30.60
C LEU A 248 -1.56 -4.55 30.90
N ILE A 249 -2.40 -4.75 29.87
CA ILE A 249 -3.66 -5.51 30.02
C ILE A 249 -3.36 -6.96 30.39
N VAL A 250 -2.40 -7.59 29.71
CA VAL A 250 -1.98 -8.96 30.01
C VAL A 250 -1.38 -9.04 31.41
N ALA A 251 -0.51 -8.10 31.78
CA ALA A 251 0.07 -8.03 33.14
C ALA A 251 -1.02 -7.87 34.23
N MET A 252 -2.06 -7.07 33.96
CA MET A 252 -3.21 -6.95 34.87
C MET A 252 -3.92 -8.29 35.08
N SER A 253 -4.05 -9.10 34.03
CA SER A 253 -4.67 -10.43 34.16
C SER A 253 -3.86 -11.38 35.06
N TRP A 254 -2.53 -11.21 35.17
CA TRP A 254 -1.68 -12.06 36.04
C TRP A 254 -1.84 -11.76 37.51
N LEU A 255 -2.32 -10.55 37.92
CA LEU A 255 -2.56 -10.21 39.29
C LEU A 255 -3.54 -11.17 39.98
N VAL A 256 -4.40 -11.84 39.18
CA VAL A 256 -5.37 -12.83 39.65
C VAL A 256 -4.66 -13.97 40.43
N PHE A 257 -3.50 -14.41 40.00
CA PHE A 257 -2.75 -15.51 40.61
C PHE A 257 -2.07 -15.15 41.96
N TRP A 258 -2.07 -13.86 42.33
CA TRP A 258 -1.53 -13.37 43.60
C TRP A 258 -2.59 -13.16 44.68
N ILE A 259 -3.87 -13.32 44.31
CA ILE A 259 -5.02 -13.19 45.18
C ILE A 259 -5.34 -14.57 45.74
N ASP A 260 -5.57 -14.66 47.05
CA ASP A 260 -5.96 -15.93 47.66
C ASP A 260 -7.24 -16.48 47.01
N PRO A 261 -7.30 -17.80 46.68
CA PRO A 261 -8.47 -18.44 46.09
C PRO A 261 -9.73 -18.36 46.95
N ASP A 262 -9.58 -18.13 48.24
CA ASP A 262 -10.71 -17.88 49.18
C ASP A 262 -11.43 -16.56 48.88
N LEU A 263 -10.73 -15.59 48.29
CA LEU A 263 -11.27 -14.29 47.87
C LEU A 263 -11.83 -14.36 46.45
N ALA A 264 -12.87 -15.14 46.24
CA ALA A 264 -13.48 -15.38 44.93
C ALA A 264 -13.92 -14.11 44.19
N ALA A 265 -14.52 -13.15 44.90
CA ALA A 265 -15.09 -11.95 44.28
C ALA A 265 -14.01 -11.05 43.62
N PRO A 266 -12.92 -10.64 44.28
CA PRO A 266 -11.87 -9.84 43.65
C PRO A 266 -11.13 -10.63 42.55
N GLN A 267 -10.88 -11.93 42.72
CA GLN A 267 -10.21 -12.75 41.73
C GLN A 267 -10.98 -12.81 40.41
N ILE A 268 -12.28 -13.13 40.46
CA ILE A 268 -13.14 -13.17 39.27
C ILE A 268 -13.31 -11.76 38.69
N SER A 269 -13.47 -10.74 39.53
CA SER A 269 -13.66 -9.35 39.07
C SER A 269 -12.48 -8.86 38.21
N ILE A 270 -11.23 -9.09 38.64
CA ILE A 270 -10.03 -8.69 37.91
C ILE A 270 -9.93 -9.51 36.61
N ALA A 271 -10.16 -10.82 36.64
CA ALA A 271 -10.10 -11.66 35.45
C ALA A 271 -11.11 -11.23 34.38
N VAL A 272 -12.35 -10.97 34.78
CA VAL A 272 -13.40 -10.49 33.86
C VAL A 272 -13.08 -9.09 33.33
N THR A 273 -12.63 -8.18 34.20
CA THR A 273 -12.25 -6.81 33.79
C THR A 273 -11.10 -6.84 32.79
N SER A 274 -10.06 -7.67 33.01
CA SER A 274 -8.95 -7.84 32.08
C SER A 274 -9.42 -8.36 30.73
N MET A 275 -10.33 -9.33 30.72
CA MET A 275 -10.89 -9.89 29.48
C MET A 275 -11.72 -8.85 28.72
N LEU A 276 -12.59 -8.10 29.41
CA LEU A 276 -13.42 -7.05 28.78
C LEU A 276 -12.52 -5.93 28.21
N THR A 277 -11.51 -5.50 28.98
CA THR A 277 -10.55 -4.50 28.52
C THR A 277 -9.80 -4.97 27.28
N LEU A 278 -9.39 -6.25 27.24
CA LEU A 278 -8.70 -6.82 26.09
C LEU A 278 -9.63 -6.90 24.85
N ILE A 279 -10.90 -7.26 25.02
CA ILE A 279 -11.88 -7.25 23.93
C ILE A 279 -12.05 -5.84 23.37
N ALA A 280 -12.26 -4.84 24.23
CA ALA A 280 -12.37 -3.44 23.83
C ALA A 280 -11.10 -2.96 23.10
N TYR A 281 -9.92 -3.32 23.63
CA TYR A 281 -8.63 -3.03 23.02
C TYR A 281 -8.50 -3.66 21.62
N ARG A 282 -8.90 -4.92 21.42
CA ARG A 282 -8.89 -5.60 20.11
C ARG A 282 -9.77 -4.91 19.08
N PHE A 283 -10.95 -4.42 19.46
CA PHE A 283 -11.80 -3.63 18.56
C PHE A 283 -11.13 -2.34 18.12
N MET A 284 -10.48 -1.63 19.04
CA MET A 284 -9.74 -0.42 18.74
C MET A 284 -8.58 -0.69 17.76
N VAL A 285 -7.74 -1.69 18.05
CA VAL A 285 -6.58 -2.03 17.23
C VAL A 285 -6.99 -2.61 15.87
N GLY A 286 -8.08 -3.39 15.80
CA GLY A 286 -8.58 -3.97 14.56
C GLY A 286 -8.95 -2.93 13.48
N GLY A 287 -9.26 -1.69 13.88
CA GLY A 287 -9.44 -0.57 12.96
C GLY A 287 -8.14 0.06 12.44
N MET A 288 -7.01 -0.21 13.09
CA MET A 288 -5.70 0.36 12.75
C MET A 288 -4.82 -0.62 11.95
N LEU A 289 -5.16 -1.92 11.96
CA LEU A 289 -4.40 -2.94 11.26
C LEU A 289 -4.85 -3.08 9.81
N PRO A 290 -3.92 -3.43 8.89
CA PRO A 290 -4.27 -3.64 7.48
C PRO A 290 -5.22 -4.84 7.33
N LYS A 291 -6.26 -4.67 6.49
CA LYS A 291 -7.25 -5.73 6.19
C LYS A 291 -6.72 -6.59 5.04
N ILE A 292 -5.99 -7.64 5.38
CA ILE A 292 -5.39 -8.59 4.43
C ILE A 292 -5.92 -10.00 4.67
N SER A 293 -5.73 -10.90 3.70
CA SER A 293 -6.26 -12.26 3.71
C SER A 293 -5.43 -13.26 4.55
N TYR A 294 -4.30 -12.84 5.08
CA TYR A 294 -3.41 -13.68 5.89
C TYR A 294 -3.11 -13.00 7.24
N LEU A 295 -2.63 -13.77 8.22
CA LEU A 295 -2.32 -13.27 9.55
C LEU A 295 -0.88 -12.71 9.59
N THR A 296 -0.75 -11.52 10.14
CA THR A 296 0.54 -10.88 10.42
C THR A 296 1.13 -11.37 11.75
N ARG A 297 2.42 -11.08 12.00
CA ARG A 297 3.02 -11.33 13.33
C ARG A 297 2.24 -10.62 14.45
N MET A 298 1.75 -9.41 14.20
CA MET A 298 0.93 -8.66 15.16
C MET A 298 -0.40 -9.35 15.43
N ASP A 299 -1.06 -9.91 14.41
CA ASP A 299 -2.32 -10.65 14.57
C ASP A 299 -2.12 -11.92 15.40
N TRP A 300 -1.04 -12.67 15.14
CA TRP A 300 -0.67 -13.83 15.93
C TRP A 300 -0.41 -13.44 17.39
N PHE A 301 0.39 -12.40 17.63
CA PHE A 301 0.70 -11.93 18.98
C PHE A 301 -0.55 -11.52 19.76
N THR A 302 -1.42 -10.71 19.16
CA THR A 302 -2.67 -10.27 19.80
C THR A 302 -3.65 -11.41 20.02
N SER A 303 -3.71 -12.39 19.10
CA SER A 303 -4.60 -13.56 19.21
C SER A 303 -4.15 -14.51 20.32
N VAL A 304 -2.86 -14.85 20.37
CA VAL A 304 -2.32 -15.72 21.44
C VAL A 304 -2.42 -15.03 22.81
N SER A 305 -2.15 -13.72 22.89
CA SER A 305 -2.35 -12.92 24.12
C SER A 305 -3.81 -12.99 24.60
N THR A 306 -4.76 -12.95 23.68
CA THR A 306 -6.19 -13.09 24.00
C THR A 306 -6.52 -14.47 24.58
N ILE A 307 -5.97 -15.52 24.00
CA ILE A 307 -6.13 -16.89 24.48
C ILE A 307 -5.54 -17.03 25.89
N LEU A 308 -4.35 -16.46 26.13
CA LEU A 308 -3.73 -16.52 27.47
C LEU A 308 -4.57 -15.80 28.53
N VAL A 309 -5.11 -14.62 28.25
CA VAL A 309 -6.00 -13.89 29.18
C VAL A 309 -7.32 -14.66 29.38
N PHE A 310 -7.87 -15.28 28.35
CA PHE A 310 -9.04 -16.13 28.49
C PHE A 310 -8.76 -17.35 29.39
N LEU A 311 -7.61 -18.01 29.22
CA LEU A 311 -7.20 -19.13 30.07
C LEU A 311 -7.01 -18.70 31.53
N THR A 312 -6.53 -17.49 31.79
CA THR A 312 -6.46 -16.92 33.15
C THR A 312 -7.85 -16.81 33.79
N LEU A 313 -8.87 -16.36 33.01
CA LEU A 313 -10.25 -16.29 33.50
C LEU A 313 -10.81 -17.69 33.81
N VAL A 314 -10.56 -18.67 32.92
CA VAL A 314 -10.98 -20.08 33.13
C VAL A 314 -10.33 -20.67 34.39
N GLU A 315 -9.03 -20.44 34.54
CA GLU A 315 -8.26 -20.91 35.69
C GLU A 315 -8.75 -20.29 37.00
N ALA A 316 -8.94 -18.95 37.05
CA ALA A 316 -9.48 -18.26 38.21
C ALA A 316 -10.88 -18.79 38.60
N THR A 317 -11.73 -19.08 37.64
CA THR A 317 -13.06 -19.67 37.89
C THR A 317 -12.93 -21.09 38.43
N TYR A 318 -12.00 -21.88 37.91
CA TYR A 318 -11.77 -23.26 38.31
C TYR A 318 -11.18 -23.33 39.75
N THR A 319 -10.22 -22.49 40.11
CA THR A 319 -9.62 -22.46 41.47
C THR A 319 -10.64 -22.03 42.50
N VAL A 320 -11.50 -21.04 42.22
CA VAL A 320 -12.64 -20.67 43.07
C VAL A 320 -13.63 -21.86 43.26
N MET A 321 -13.89 -22.64 42.20
CA MET A 321 -14.74 -23.81 42.28
C MET A 321 -14.12 -24.92 43.16
N LEU A 322 -12.81 -25.15 43.03
CA LEU A 322 -12.09 -26.11 43.87
C LEU A 322 -12.15 -25.74 45.34
N THR A 323 -11.96 -24.44 45.66
CA THR A 323 -12.03 -23.93 47.01
C THR A 323 -13.43 -24.16 47.64
N LYS A 324 -14.51 -23.87 46.90
CA LYS A 324 -15.89 -24.16 47.31
C LYS A 324 -16.17 -25.63 47.59
N HIS A 325 -15.43 -26.52 46.97
CA HIS A 325 -15.52 -27.99 47.18
C HIS A 325 -14.52 -28.49 48.28
N GLY A 326 -13.94 -27.62 49.08
CA GLY A 326 -13.02 -27.96 50.14
C GLY A 326 -11.64 -28.40 49.69
N ARG A 327 -11.25 -28.17 48.42
CA ARG A 327 -9.95 -28.57 47.88
C ARG A 327 -8.96 -27.40 47.74
N LEU A 328 -8.83 -26.63 48.82
CA LEU A 328 -8.00 -25.39 48.87
C LEU A 328 -6.55 -25.62 48.49
N GLU A 329 -5.91 -26.72 48.99
CA GLU A 329 -4.50 -27.00 48.65
C GLU A 329 -4.24 -27.20 47.17
N ARG A 330 -5.20 -27.82 46.47
CA ARG A 330 -5.11 -27.96 45.01
C ARG A 330 -5.26 -26.61 44.27
N ALA A 331 -6.18 -25.78 44.71
CA ALA A 331 -6.35 -24.43 44.15
C ALA A 331 -5.07 -23.63 44.29
N GLN A 332 -4.48 -23.59 45.52
CA GLN A 332 -3.21 -22.87 45.78
C GLN A 332 -2.03 -23.44 44.96
N THR A 333 -2.01 -24.77 44.71
CA THR A 333 -0.96 -25.38 43.89
C THR A 333 -1.07 -24.94 42.42
N ILE A 334 -2.29 -24.88 41.87
CA ILE A 334 -2.55 -24.40 40.52
C ILE A 334 -2.14 -22.93 40.38
N ASP A 335 -2.60 -22.05 41.30
CA ASP A 335 -2.25 -20.63 41.27
C ASP A 335 -0.73 -20.43 41.38
N ARG A 336 -0.04 -21.20 42.24
CA ARG A 336 1.42 -21.13 42.34
C ARG A 336 2.14 -21.49 41.06
N PHE A 337 1.65 -22.49 40.34
CA PHE A 337 2.20 -22.87 39.02
C PHE A 337 1.87 -21.82 37.95
N SER A 338 0.62 -21.36 37.90
CA SER A 338 0.15 -20.35 36.94
C SER A 338 0.82 -19.00 37.14
N ARG A 339 1.17 -18.65 38.39
CA ARG A 339 1.89 -17.41 38.74
C ARG A 339 3.17 -17.17 37.93
N TRP A 340 3.89 -18.24 37.60
CA TRP A 340 5.10 -18.19 36.77
C TRP A 340 4.95 -18.78 35.39
N GLY A 341 4.09 -19.76 35.23
CA GLY A 341 3.87 -20.46 33.97
C GLY A 341 3.24 -19.56 32.91
N VAL A 342 2.21 -18.76 33.26
CA VAL A 342 1.51 -17.89 32.32
C VAL A 342 2.41 -16.71 31.87
N PRO A 343 3.10 -15.97 32.76
CA PRO A 343 4.07 -14.96 32.33
C PRO A 343 5.18 -15.52 31.44
N LEU A 344 5.72 -16.71 31.79
CA LEU A 344 6.76 -17.34 30.98
C LEU A 344 6.24 -17.68 29.58
N ALA A 345 5.04 -18.27 29.47
CA ALA A 345 4.41 -18.55 28.18
C ALA A 345 4.23 -17.27 27.35
N PHE A 346 3.79 -16.18 27.99
CA PHE A 346 3.64 -14.89 27.31
C PHE A 346 4.98 -14.32 26.83
N VAL A 347 6.04 -14.39 27.64
CA VAL A 347 7.38 -13.94 27.24
C VAL A 347 7.87 -14.75 26.05
N LEU A 348 7.65 -16.07 26.02
CA LEU A 348 8.02 -16.91 24.89
C LEU A 348 7.27 -16.51 23.61
N VAL A 349 5.98 -16.21 23.70
CA VAL A 349 5.18 -15.70 22.57
C VAL A 349 5.69 -14.34 22.11
N PHE A 350 6.03 -13.45 23.01
CA PHE A 350 6.59 -12.14 22.70
C PHE A 350 7.94 -12.26 21.97
N VAL A 351 8.84 -13.10 22.48
CA VAL A 351 10.16 -13.36 21.87
C VAL A 351 9.98 -13.93 20.46
N TRP A 352 9.09 -14.94 20.33
CA TRP A 352 8.81 -15.52 19.03
C TRP A 352 8.24 -14.50 18.02
N ALA A 353 7.31 -13.65 18.45
CA ALA A 353 6.65 -12.69 17.56
C ALA A 353 7.56 -11.54 17.10
N PHE A 354 8.53 -11.10 17.95
CA PHE A 354 9.27 -9.85 17.69
C PHE A 354 10.79 -9.99 17.65
N LEU A 355 11.36 -11.12 18.08
CA LEU A 355 12.82 -11.32 18.14
C LEU A 355 13.31 -12.46 17.24
N ILE A 356 12.44 -13.38 16.84
CA ILE A 356 12.72 -14.46 15.90
C ILE A 356 11.94 -14.24 14.60
#